data_05f120fafffd87887c3c8dc52709f58d
#
_entry.id   05f120fafffd87887c3c8dc52709f58d
#
_cell.length_a   1.000
_cell.length_b   1.000
_cell.length_c   1.000
_cell.angle_alpha   90.00
_cell.angle_beta   90.00
_cell.angle_gamma   90.00
#
_symmetry.space_group_name_H-M   'P 1'
#
loop_
_entity.id
_entity.type
_entity.pdbx_description
1 polymer ?
#
loop_
_entity_poly.entity_id
_entity_poly.type
_entity_poly.pdbx_seq_one_letter_code
_entity_poly.pdbx_strand_id
1 'polypeptide(L)'
;MNIMIVEDDIALNHGIALAFSNSGDTFFSCSTVREAKEQFRAGQTDMVILDVNLGDGSGYEVLREIRKTSDIPVLLLTANDLEIDQVTGLSLGADDYVTKPFSLAVLRARIESLKRRCGGRKETEVYKIGDLTLDFGRLAFYKKDSELSLSRNEQKLLRFLVSNQGQIITREILIDRLWSHGAEFVDENALSVTMNRLRRKLEDDIKNPRYIQTVYGQGYIFLRE
;
A
#
# COMPACT_ATOMS: atom_id res chain seq x y z
N MET A 1 -3.20 14.56 7.21
CA MET A 1 -1.95 13.76 7.12
C MET A 1 -0.77 14.72 7.03
N ASN A 2 0.40 14.31 7.54
CA ASN A 2 1.66 15.05 7.38
C ASN A 2 2.39 14.53 6.15
N ILE A 3 2.47 15.34 5.10
CA ILE A 3 3.03 14.95 3.81
C ILE A 3 4.33 15.71 3.57
N MET A 4 5.42 14.98 3.40
CA MET A 4 6.71 15.55 3.05
C MET A 4 6.85 15.64 1.53
N ILE A 5 7.20 16.82 1.02
CA ILE A 5 7.54 17.03 -0.39
C ILE A 5 9.05 17.20 -0.49
N VAL A 6 9.70 16.41 -1.32
CA VAL A 6 11.14 16.50 -1.61
C VAL A 6 11.30 16.78 -3.10
N GLU A 7 11.60 18.03 -3.42
CA GLU A 7 11.67 18.56 -4.78
C GLU A 7 12.58 19.79 -4.78
N ASP A 8 13.59 19.83 -5.63
CA ASP A 8 14.57 20.94 -5.69
C ASP A 8 14.09 22.12 -6.51
N ASP A 9 13.13 21.92 -7.43
CA ASP A 9 12.41 23.04 -8.05
C ASP A 9 11.46 23.69 -7.03
N ILE A 10 11.87 24.83 -6.48
CA ILE A 10 11.12 25.57 -5.46
C ILE A 10 9.72 25.97 -5.96
N ALA A 11 9.59 26.32 -7.25
CA ALA A 11 8.29 26.71 -7.80
C ALA A 11 7.34 25.51 -7.89
N LEU A 12 7.82 24.35 -8.32
CA LEU A 12 7.05 23.12 -8.36
C LEU A 12 6.68 22.64 -6.95
N ASN A 13 7.65 22.64 -6.03
CA ASN A 13 7.46 22.27 -4.63
C ASN A 13 6.34 23.11 -3.98
N HIS A 14 6.44 24.43 -4.11
CA HIS A 14 5.42 25.37 -3.59
C HIS A 14 4.09 25.22 -4.32
N GLY A 15 4.11 25.00 -5.62
CA GLY A 15 2.92 24.76 -6.44
C GLY A 15 2.15 23.52 -5.99
N ILE A 16 2.84 22.43 -5.67
CA ILE A 16 2.24 21.21 -5.12
C ILE A 16 1.62 21.51 -3.75
N ALA A 17 2.37 22.08 -2.82
CA ALA A 17 1.86 22.40 -1.48
C ALA A 17 0.63 23.30 -1.52
N LEU A 18 0.62 24.33 -2.38
CA LEU A 18 -0.49 25.24 -2.55
C LEU A 18 -1.73 24.56 -3.17
N ALA A 19 -1.54 23.72 -4.18
CA ALA A 19 -2.63 23.01 -4.84
C ALA A 19 -3.40 22.06 -3.92
N PHE A 20 -2.77 21.63 -2.83
CA PHE A 20 -3.36 20.72 -1.86
C PHE A 20 -3.66 21.36 -0.50
N SER A 21 -3.47 22.69 -0.33
CA SER A 21 -3.69 23.40 0.94
C SER A 21 -5.09 23.22 1.54
N ASN A 22 -6.10 22.99 0.69
CA ASN A 22 -7.50 22.80 1.12
C ASN A 22 -7.85 21.33 1.45
N SER A 23 -6.89 20.42 1.43
CA SER A 23 -7.15 18.97 1.65
C SER A 23 -7.23 18.58 3.14
N GLY A 24 -6.98 19.50 4.05
CA GLY A 24 -6.85 19.20 5.49
C GLY A 24 -5.55 18.51 5.88
N ASP A 25 -4.60 18.44 4.94
CA ASP A 25 -3.26 17.88 5.17
C ASP A 25 -2.26 18.98 5.51
N THR A 26 -1.21 18.60 6.22
CA THR A 26 -0.06 19.47 6.49
C THR A 26 1.06 19.08 5.56
N PHE A 27 1.60 20.06 4.82
CA PHE A 27 2.74 19.85 3.92
C PHE A 27 3.99 20.50 4.50
N PHE A 28 5.10 19.80 4.39
CA PHE A 28 6.42 20.36 4.69
C PHE A 28 7.38 19.97 3.56
N SER A 29 8.25 20.91 3.20
CA SER A 29 9.05 20.87 1.99
C SER A 29 10.52 20.70 2.33
N CYS A 30 11.20 19.85 1.57
CA CYS A 30 12.65 19.71 1.53
C CYS A 30 13.09 19.92 0.08
N SER A 31 14.28 20.52 -0.11
CA SER A 31 14.84 20.78 -1.42
C SER A 31 16.05 19.91 -1.76
N THR A 32 16.52 19.11 -0.80
CA THR A 32 17.72 18.30 -0.93
C THR A 32 17.57 16.93 -0.28
N VAL A 33 18.39 15.97 -0.75
CA VAL A 33 18.50 14.63 -0.14
C VAL A 33 18.87 14.74 1.34
N ARG A 34 19.80 15.66 1.65
CA ARG A 34 20.25 15.87 3.02
C ARG A 34 19.11 16.35 3.91
N GLU A 35 18.42 17.41 3.53
CA GLU A 35 17.27 17.92 4.29
C GLU A 35 16.20 16.85 4.49
N ALA A 36 15.88 16.10 3.44
CA ALA A 36 14.88 15.03 3.52
C ALA A 36 15.27 13.96 4.55
N LYS A 37 16.54 13.54 4.57
CA LYS A 37 17.04 12.56 5.56
C LYS A 37 17.04 13.12 6.99
N GLU A 38 17.37 14.42 7.16
CA GLU A 38 17.37 15.08 8.46
C GLU A 38 15.96 15.33 9.01
N GLN A 39 15.01 15.70 8.14
CA GLN A 39 13.65 16.04 8.55
C GLN A 39 12.71 14.83 8.63
N PHE A 40 13.01 13.77 7.91
CA PHE A 40 12.18 12.57 7.98
C PHE A 40 12.12 12.00 9.41
N ARG A 41 10.92 11.79 9.91
CA ARG A 41 10.66 11.15 11.21
C ARG A 41 9.60 10.08 11.05
N ALA A 42 9.98 8.83 11.26
CA ALA A 42 9.05 7.71 11.28
C ALA A 42 7.96 7.94 12.35
N GLY A 43 6.70 7.75 11.96
CA GLY A 43 5.54 7.98 12.82
C GLY A 43 5.04 9.43 12.91
N GLN A 44 5.76 10.40 12.35
CA GLN A 44 5.31 11.79 12.22
C GLN A 44 5.04 12.19 10.76
N THR A 45 5.64 11.48 9.81
CA THR A 45 5.40 11.62 8.37
C THR A 45 4.47 10.50 7.93
N ASP A 46 3.38 10.87 7.26
CA ASP A 46 2.36 9.92 6.82
C ASP A 46 2.52 9.52 5.34
N MET A 47 3.16 10.36 4.53
CA MET A 47 3.41 10.15 3.10
C MET A 47 4.60 11.01 2.63
N VAL A 48 5.28 10.54 1.59
CA VAL A 48 6.34 11.33 0.92
C VAL A 48 6.04 11.42 -0.58
N ILE A 49 6.16 12.64 -1.11
CA ILE A 49 6.23 12.94 -2.54
C ILE A 49 7.69 13.26 -2.83
N LEU A 50 8.33 12.49 -3.69
CA LEU A 50 9.78 12.47 -3.80
C LEU A 50 10.24 12.55 -5.25
N ASP A 51 10.96 13.61 -5.61
CA ASP A 51 11.65 13.64 -6.88
C ASP A 51 12.83 12.65 -6.90
N VAL A 52 12.97 11.95 -8.01
CA VAL A 52 14.09 11.05 -8.24
C VAL A 52 15.39 11.82 -8.48
N ASN A 53 15.31 12.99 -9.15
CA ASN A 53 16.46 13.81 -9.52
C ASN A 53 16.52 15.06 -8.65
N LEU A 54 17.37 15.03 -7.64
CA LEU A 54 17.62 16.17 -6.75
C LEU A 54 19.02 16.75 -6.99
N GLY A 55 19.19 18.05 -6.81
CA GLY A 55 20.43 18.74 -7.10
C GLY A 55 21.65 18.25 -6.34
N ASP A 56 21.47 17.61 -5.16
CA ASP A 56 22.54 17.08 -4.31
C ASP A 56 22.62 15.54 -4.31
N GLY A 57 21.76 14.84 -5.09
CA GLY A 57 21.80 13.39 -5.14
C GLY A 57 20.53 12.77 -5.74
N SER A 58 20.33 11.50 -5.48
CA SER A 58 19.18 10.75 -5.98
C SER A 58 18.12 10.56 -4.91
N GLY A 59 16.85 10.81 -5.25
CA GLY A 59 15.70 10.50 -4.39
C GLY A 59 15.63 9.02 -3.98
N TYR A 60 16.22 8.12 -4.77
CA TYR A 60 16.32 6.71 -4.37
C TYR A 60 17.12 6.51 -3.07
N GLU A 61 18.04 7.41 -2.74
CA GLU A 61 18.75 7.35 -1.45
C GLU A 61 17.82 7.70 -0.30
N VAL A 62 16.95 8.69 -0.49
CA VAL A 62 15.92 9.05 0.50
C VAL A 62 14.94 7.89 0.68
N LEU A 63 14.48 7.29 -0.43
CA LEU A 63 13.59 6.13 -0.40
C LEU A 63 14.18 4.96 0.39
N ARG A 64 15.45 4.60 0.12
CA ARG A 64 16.13 3.54 0.87
C ARG A 64 16.22 3.85 2.36
N GLU A 65 16.49 5.10 2.73
CA GLU A 65 16.57 5.52 4.14
C GLU A 65 15.22 5.40 4.83
N ILE A 66 14.14 5.87 4.18
CA ILE A 66 12.76 5.72 4.67
C ILE A 66 12.43 4.24 4.90
N ARG A 67 12.76 3.37 3.95
CA ARG A 67 12.43 1.93 4.02
C ARG A 67 13.19 1.16 5.08
N LYS A 68 14.25 1.73 5.67
CA LYS A 68 14.90 1.11 6.84
C LYS A 68 14.02 1.15 8.09
N THR A 69 13.15 2.15 8.21
CA THR A 69 12.42 2.45 9.44
C THR A 69 10.91 2.60 9.26
N SER A 70 10.40 2.63 8.01
CA SER A 70 9.00 2.93 7.75
C SER A 70 8.51 2.38 6.40
N ASP A 71 7.24 1.94 6.40
CA ASP A 71 6.50 1.50 5.21
C ASP A 71 5.47 2.55 4.76
N ILE A 72 5.66 3.83 5.12
CA ILE A 72 4.78 4.91 4.67
C ILE A 72 4.78 5.00 3.14
N PRO A 73 3.65 5.43 2.53
CA PRO A 73 3.58 5.60 1.09
C PRO A 73 4.59 6.60 0.57
N VAL A 74 5.29 6.22 -0.49
CA VAL A 74 6.21 7.09 -1.23
C VAL A 74 5.76 7.15 -2.69
N LEU A 75 5.40 8.35 -3.14
CA LEU A 75 5.09 8.68 -4.53
C LEU A 75 6.32 9.29 -5.18
N LEU A 76 6.87 8.62 -6.19
CA LEU A 76 8.00 9.16 -6.94
C LEU A 76 7.54 10.14 -8.02
N LEU A 77 8.27 11.24 -8.16
CA LEU A 77 8.22 12.12 -9.33
C LEU A 77 9.47 11.83 -10.18
N THR A 78 9.31 11.54 -11.47
CA THR A 78 10.43 11.19 -12.33
C THR A 78 10.35 11.93 -13.66
N ALA A 79 11.48 12.39 -14.18
CA ALA A 79 11.58 12.99 -15.51
C ALA A 79 11.65 11.94 -16.63
N ASN A 80 11.77 10.66 -16.30
CA ASN A 80 12.12 9.63 -17.27
C ASN A 80 10.98 8.63 -17.45
N ASP A 81 10.49 8.49 -18.69
CA ASP A 81 9.51 7.49 -19.11
C ASP A 81 10.13 6.10 -19.32
N LEU A 82 11.43 5.93 -19.08
CA LEU A 82 12.10 4.65 -19.29
C LEU A 82 11.60 3.64 -18.28
N GLU A 83 11.14 2.49 -18.74
CA GLU A 83 10.70 1.34 -17.92
C GLU A 83 11.70 0.99 -16.80
N ILE A 84 12.99 1.22 -17.04
CA ILE A 84 14.09 0.93 -16.11
C ILE A 84 13.96 1.75 -14.81
N ASP A 85 13.61 3.03 -14.89
CA ASP A 85 13.50 3.88 -13.69
C ASP A 85 12.22 3.58 -12.90
N GLN A 86 11.15 3.25 -13.61
CA GLN A 86 9.89 2.81 -12.99
C GLN A 86 10.06 1.47 -12.27
N VAL A 87 10.69 0.50 -12.92
CA VAL A 87 11.01 -0.82 -12.32
C VAL A 87 11.98 -0.65 -11.15
N THR A 88 12.98 0.22 -11.26
CA THR A 88 13.93 0.48 -10.17
C THR A 88 13.25 1.11 -8.96
N GLY A 89 12.43 2.14 -9.15
CA GLY A 89 11.71 2.81 -8.05
C GLY A 89 10.76 1.86 -7.32
N LEU A 90 9.97 1.09 -8.06
CA LEU A 90 9.05 0.12 -7.48
C LEU A 90 9.80 -1.05 -6.79
N SER A 91 10.90 -1.53 -7.34
CA SER A 91 11.71 -2.58 -6.71
C SER A 91 12.41 -2.10 -5.43
N LEU A 92 12.71 -0.80 -5.31
CA LEU A 92 13.21 -0.17 -4.09
C LEU A 92 12.11 0.10 -3.06
N GLY A 93 10.84 -0.20 -3.40
CA GLY A 93 9.73 -0.11 -2.48
C GLY A 93 8.93 1.19 -2.56
N ALA A 94 8.99 1.93 -3.67
CA ALA A 94 8.02 3.00 -3.93
C ALA A 94 6.62 2.41 -4.15
N ASP A 95 5.58 3.18 -3.79
CA ASP A 95 4.19 2.73 -3.85
C ASP A 95 3.49 3.13 -5.16
N ASP A 96 3.95 4.23 -5.79
CA ASP A 96 3.49 4.71 -7.08
C ASP A 96 4.50 5.71 -7.66
N TYR A 97 4.30 6.12 -8.91
CA TYR A 97 5.11 7.14 -9.57
C TYR A 97 4.26 8.04 -10.47
N VAL A 98 4.79 9.24 -10.76
CA VAL A 98 4.24 10.20 -11.72
C VAL A 98 5.37 10.74 -12.58
N THR A 99 5.22 10.67 -13.90
CA THR A 99 6.21 11.20 -14.85
C THR A 99 6.04 12.68 -15.06
N LYS A 100 7.14 13.42 -15.05
CA LYS A 100 7.19 14.85 -15.42
C LYS A 100 7.28 15.01 -16.95
N PRO A 101 6.52 15.93 -17.59
CA PRO A 101 5.59 16.87 -16.96
C PRO A 101 4.23 16.22 -16.63
N PHE A 102 3.64 16.59 -15.51
CA PHE A 102 2.34 16.08 -15.07
C PHE A 102 1.33 17.20 -14.83
N SER A 103 0.05 16.86 -14.90
CA SER A 103 -0.99 17.77 -14.42
C SER A 103 -1.24 17.59 -12.94
N LEU A 104 -1.62 18.66 -12.24
CA LEU A 104 -2.02 18.60 -10.83
C LEU A 104 -3.21 17.65 -10.59
N ALA A 105 -4.06 17.46 -11.60
CA ALA A 105 -5.17 16.50 -11.52
C ALA A 105 -4.67 15.05 -11.46
N VAL A 106 -3.66 14.68 -12.25
CA VAL A 106 -3.01 13.35 -12.20
C VAL A 106 -2.33 13.15 -10.86
N LEU A 107 -1.54 14.13 -10.40
CA LEU A 107 -0.87 14.07 -9.11
C LEU A 107 -1.88 13.90 -7.97
N ARG A 108 -2.99 14.65 -8.00
CA ARG A 108 -4.09 14.53 -7.04
C ARG A 108 -4.69 13.12 -7.02
N ALA A 109 -5.01 12.57 -8.18
CA ALA A 109 -5.58 11.24 -8.29
C ALA A 109 -4.65 10.16 -7.70
N ARG A 110 -3.33 10.28 -7.88
CA ARG A 110 -2.33 9.38 -7.31
C ARG A 110 -2.22 9.52 -5.79
N ILE A 111 -2.13 10.74 -5.28
CA ILE A 111 -2.10 11.02 -3.84
C ILE A 111 -3.37 10.47 -3.17
N GLU A 112 -4.56 10.74 -3.72
CA GLU A 112 -5.82 10.23 -3.16
C GLU A 112 -5.90 8.69 -3.24
N SER A 113 -5.35 8.09 -4.29
CA SER A 113 -5.24 6.62 -4.37
C SER A 113 -4.33 6.07 -3.27
N LEU A 114 -3.18 6.69 -3.04
CA LEU A 114 -2.26 6.30 -1.96
C LEU A 114 -2.88 6.56 -0.59
N LYS A 115 -3.55 7.69 -0.37
CA LYS A 115 -4.27 7.99 0.87
C LYS A 115 -5.34 6.95 1.18
N ARG A 116 -6.10 6.49 0.20
CA ARG A 116 -7.09 5.41 0.41
C ARG A 116 -6.43 4.10 0.83
N ARG A 117 -5.23 3.81 0.28
CA ARG A 117 -4.45 2.61 0.67
C ARG A 117 -3.85 2.75 2.07
N CYS A 118 -3.58 3.99 2.50
CA CYS A 118 -2.89 4.33 3.75
C CYS A 118 -3.79 5.09 4.73
N GLY A 119 -4.90 5.64 4.26
CA GLY A 119 -5.90 6.41 5.01
C GLY A 119 -6.85 5.57 5.87
N GLY A 120 -6.59 4.26 5.93
CA GLY A 120 -6.75 3.63 7.23
C GLY A 120 -5.73 4.28 8.17
N ARG A 121 -6.09 5.43 8.82
CA ARG A 121 -5.49 5.79 10.11
C ARG A 121 -5.09 4.50 10.84
N LYS A 122 -4.06 4.55 11.68
CA LYS A 122 -3.91 3.69 12.87
C LYS A 122 -5.07 3.88 13.88
N GLU A 123 -6.30 3.89 13.44
CA GLU A 123 -7.35 3.18 14.12
C GLU A 123 -6.90 1.74 13.97
N THR A 124 -6.65 1.12 15.08
CA THR A 124 -6.37 -0.31 15.18
C THR A 124 -7.20 -0.99 14.11
N GLU A 125 -6.55 -1.49 13.00
CA GLU A 125 -7.25 -2.28 11.99
C GLU A 125 -7.64 -3.62 12.63
N VAL A 126 -8.43 -3.51 13.68
CA VAL A 126 -9.01 -4.65 14.37
C VAL A 126 -10.39 -4.85 13.79
N TYR A 127 -10.49 -5.83 12.94
CA TYR A 127 -11.78 -6.29 12.44
C TYR A 127 -12.30 -7.38 13.40
N LYS A 128 -13.51 -7.17 13.91
CA LYS A 128 -14.25 -8.21 14.64
C LYS A 128 -15.39 -8.67 13.74
N ILE A 129 -15.31 -9.89 13.25
CA ILE A 129 -16.24 -10.45 12.28
C ILE A 129 -16.60 -11.87 12.77
N GLY A 130 -17.79 -12.04 13.29
CA GLY A 130 -18.19 -13.28 13.94
C GLY A 130 -17.20 -13.72 15.02
N ASP A 131 -16.59 -14.87 14.82
CA ASP A 131 -15.60 -15.44 15.76
C ASP A 131 -14.18 -14.93 15.54
N LEU A 132 -13.95 -14.06 14.50
CA LEU A 132 -12.64 -13.59 14.14
C LEU A 132 -12.33 -12.24 14.78
N THR A 133 -11.15 -12.12 15.36
CA THR A 133 -10.52 -10.85 15.75
C THR A 133 -9.21 -10.72 14.99
N LEU A 134 -9.14 -9.74 14.08
CA LEU A 134 -8.04 -9.59 13.13
C LEU A 134 -7.39 -8.23 13.35
N ASP A 135 -6.26 -8.18 14.05
CA ASP A 135 -5.45 -6.98 14.25
C ASP A 135 -4.29 -6.97 13.25
N PHE A 136 -4.47 -6.27 12.13
CA PHE A 136 -3.43 -6.15 11.11
C PHE A 136 -2.32 -5.17 11.48
N GLY A 137 -2.55 -4.29 12.46
CA GLY A 137 -1.53 -3.38 12.95
C GLY A 137 -0.51 -4.08 13.85
N ARG A 138 -0.97 -5.03 14.67
CA ARG A 138 -0.13 -5.82 15.56
C ARG A 138 0.24 -7.20 15.00
N LEU A 139 -0.29 -7.55 13.81
CA LEU A 139 -0.18 -8.88 13.19
C LEU A 139 -0.69 -10.00 14.13
N ALA A 140 -1.73 -9.72 14.92
CA ALA A 140 -2.34 -10.62 15.87
C ALA A 140 -3.74 -11.03 15.38
N PHE A 141 -3.92 -12.32 15.16
CA PHE A 141 -5.12 -12.88 14.58
C PHE A 141 -5.67 -13.96 15.48
N TYR A 142 -6.97 -13.90 15.75
CA TYR A 142 -7.62 -14.86 16.63
C TYR A 142 -8.93 -15.36 16.01
N LYS A 143 -9.24 -16.64 16.28
CA LYS A 143 -10.55 -17.22 16.06
C LYS A 143 -11.07 -17.69 17.40
N LYS A 144 -12.16 -17.07 17.89
CA LYS A 144 -12.59 -17.19 19.29
C LYS A 144 -11.42 -16.77 20.20
N ASP A 145 -10.95 -17.67 21.07
CA ASP A 145 -9.83 -17.42 21.98
C ASP A 145 -8.50 -18.05 21.50
N SER A 146 -8.49 -18.63 20.28
CA SER A 146 -7.33 -19.32 19.73
C SER A 146 -6.58 -18.44 18.75
N GLU A 147 -5.27 -18.28 18.94
CA GLU A 147 -4.40 -17.53 18.02
C GLU A 147 -4.26 -18.25 16.69
N LEU A 148 -4.39 -17.48 15.60
CA LEU A 148 -4.21 -17.95 14.25
C LEU A 148 -2.81 -17.55 13.72
N SER A 149 -1.98 -18.54 13.45
CA SER A 149 -0.71 -18.31 12.76
C SER A 149 -0.94 -18.18 11.25
N LEU A 150 -0.81 -16.97 10.71
CA LEU A 150 -0.96 -16.68 9.28
C LEU A 150 0.40 -16.37 8.64
N SER A 151 0.70 -17.02 7.51
CA SER A 151 1.86 -16.66 6.67
C SER A 151 1.67 -15.26 6.05
N ARG A 152 2.76 -14.65 5.58
CA ARG A 152 2.73 -13.31 4.97
C ARG A 152 1.72 -13.18 3.81
N ASN A 153 1.61 -14.21 2.97
CA ASN A 153 0.66 -14.21 1.85
C ASN A 153 -0.78 -14.40 2.33
N GLU A 154 -1.02 -15.22 3.35
CA GLU A 154 -2.34 -15.38 3.97
C GLU A 154 -2.80 -14.09 4.64
N GLN A 155 -1.90 -13.37 5.32
CA GLN A 155 -2.19 -12.05 5.92
C GLN A 155 -2.56 -11.02 4.84
N LYS A 156 -1.77 -10.91 3.76
CA LYS A 156 -2.07 -10.01 2.64
C LYS A 156 -3.42 -10.35 1.99
N LEU A 157 -3.67 -11.63 1.74
CA LEU A 157 -4.93 -12.10 1.15
C LEU A 157 -6.11 -11.77 2.05
N LEU A 158 -6.02 -12.10 3.34
CA LEU A 158 -7.07 -11.85 4.31
C LEU A 158 -7.37 -10.36 4.45
N ARG A 159 -6.34 -9.52 4.59
CA ARG A 159 -6.49 -8.06 4.68
C ARG A 159 -7.23 -7.50 3.48
N PHE A 160 -6.83 -7.93 2.27
CA PHE A 160 -7.46 -7.44 1.05
C PHE A 160 -8.92 -7.88 0.93
N LEU A 161 -9.24 -9.13 1.28
CA LEU A 161 -10.61 -9.66 1.29
C LEU A 161 -11.50 -8.94 2.30
N VAL A 162 -11.02 -8.75 3.53
CA VAL A 162 -11.76 -8.07 4.61
C VAL A 162 -11.97 -6.59 4.30
N SER A 163 -10.98 -5.90 3.72
CA SER A 163 -11.13 -4.50 3.31
C SER A 163 -12.13 -4.29 2.17
N ASN A 164 -12.46 -5.35 1.43
CA ASN A 164 -13.45 -5.35 0.34
C ASN A 164 -14.66 -6.26 0.66
N GLN A 165 -15.03 -6.35 1.93
CA GLN A 165 -16.09 -7.20 2.42
C GLN A 165 -17.42 -6.96 1.69
N GLY A 166 -18.05 -8.04 1.24
CA GLY A 166 -19.31 -7.98 0.48
C GLY A 166 -19.15 -7.69 -1.01
N GLN A 167 -17.90 -7.57 -1.50
CA GLN A 167 -17.61 -7.41 -2.93
C GLN A 167 -16.99 -8.68 -3.50
N ILE A 168 -17.36 -9.01 -4.74
CA ILE A 168 -16.71 -10.10 -5.48
C ILE A 168 -15.40 -9.59 -6.03
N ILE A 169 -14.30 -10.26 -5.69
CA ILE A 169 -12.95 -9.92 -6.16
C ILE A 169 -12.50 -11.00 -7.12
N THR A 170 -12.14 -10.59 -8.33
CA THR A 170 -11.73 -11.53 -9.37
C THR A 170 -10.37 -12.15 -9.06
N ARG A 171 -10.08 -13.30 -9.68
CA ARG A 171 -8.82 -14.02 -9.48
C ARG A 171 -7.63 -13.19 -9.94
N GLU A 172 -7.77 -12.48 -11.06
CA GLU A 172 -6.73 -11.62 -11.65
C GLU A 172 -6.34 -10.50 -10.67
N ILE A 173 -7.35 -9.82 -10.07
CA ILE A 173 -7.11 -8.77 -9.07
C ILE A 173 -6.37 -9.34 -7.85
N LEU A 174 -6.74 -10.54 -7.38
CA LEU A 174 -6.09 -11.17 -6.24
C LEU A 174 -4.65 -11.58 -6.56
N ILE A 175 -4.40 -12.13 -7.73
CA ILE A 175 -3.06 -12.52 -8.19
C ILE A 175 -2.18 -11.27 -8.30
N ASP A 176 -2.65 -10.25 -8.99
CA ASP A 176 -1.92 -8.98 -9.13
C ASP A 176 -1.55 -8.39 -7.77
N ARG A 177 -2.49 -8.32 -6.83
CA ARG A 177 -2.26 -7.76 -5.49
C ARG A 177 -1.32 -8.56 -4.61
N LEU A 178 -1.30 -9.87 -4.74
CA LEU A 178 -0.49 -10.73 -3.87
C LEU A 178 0.94 -10.92 -4.39
N TRP A 179 1.13 -10.88 -5.71
CA TRP A 179 2.39 -11.26 -6.34
C TRP A 179 2.96 -10.24 -7.34
N SER A 180 2.40 -9.03 -7.47
CA SER A 180 2.84 -7.97 -8.41
C SER A 180 4.28 -7.44 -8.21
N HIS A 181 5.06 -8.04 -7.31
CA HIS A 181 6.44 -7.65 -7.04
C HIS A 181 7.42 -8.78 -7.41
N GLY A 182 7.67 -8.97 -8.71
CA GLY A 182 8.89 -9.64 -9.19
C GLY A 182 8.83 -11.14 -9.49
N ALA A 183 7.68 -11.73 -9.72
CA ALA A 183 7.61 -13.10 -10.23
C ALA A 183 7.07 -13.11 -11.67
N GLU A 184 7.92 -13.40 -12.63
CA GLU A 184 7.58 -13.49 -14.07
C GLU A 184 6.51 -14.52 -14.41
N PHE A 185 6.16 -15.43 -13.50
CA PHE A 185 5.05 -16.37 -13.63
C PHE A 185 4.50 -16.72 -12.25
N VAL A 186 3.40 -16.09 -11.85
CA VAL A 186 2.63 -16.61 -10.72
C VAL A 186 1.67 -17.66 -11.24
N ASP A 187 1.90 -18.91 -10.86
CA ASP A 187 1.00 -20.02 -11.12
C ASP A 187 -0.38 -19.70 -10.49
N GLU A 188 -1.44 -19.77 -11.30
CA GLU A 188 -2.83 -19.63 -10.81
C GLU A 188 -3.15 -20.59 -9.66
N ASN A 189 -2.42 -21.69 -9.57
CA ASN A 189 -2.49 -22.62 -8.46
C ASN A 189 -2.05 -22.00 -7.12
N ALA A 190 -1.11 -21.04 -7.12
CA ALA A 190 -0.61 -20.40 -5.90
C ALA A 190 -1.73 -19.67 -5.14
N LEU A 191 -2.63 -18.97 -5.85
CA LEU A 191 -3.81 -18.35 -5.23
C LEU A 191 -4.74 -19.40 -4.63
N SER A 192 -5.04 -20.46 -5.38
CA SER A 192 -5.93 -21.53 -4.91
C SER A 192 -5.38 -22.25 -3.67
N VAL A 193 -4.08 -22.49 -3.64
CA VAL A 193 -3.40 -23.09 -2.48
C VAL A 193 -3.44 -22.15 -1.27
N THR A 194 -3.12 -20.86 -1.47
CA THR A 194 -3.16 -19.87 -0.38
C THR A 194 -4.59 -19.69 0.15
N MET A 195 -5.58 -19.62 -0.74
CA MET A 195 -6.99 -19.52 -0.37
C MET A 195 -7.45 -20.74 0.44
N ASN A 196 -7.10 -21.94 0.01
CA ASN A 196 -7.45 -23.17 0.74
C ASN A 196 -6.78 -23.24 2.11
N ARG A 197 -5.50 -22.83 2.22
CA ARG A 197 -4.81 -22.76 3.51
C ARG A 197 -5.47 -21.75 4.45
N LEU A 198 -5.84 -20.58 3.93
CA LEU A 198 -6.53 -19.55 4.70
C LEU A 198 -7.90 -20.06 5.19
N ARG A 199 -8.70 -20.65 4.32
CA ARG A 199 -9.99 -21.25 4.70
C ARG A 199 -9.86 -22.28 5.81
N ARG A 200 -8.87 -23.17 5.73
CA ARG A 200 -8.64 -24.18 6.79
C ARG A 200 -8.40 -23.57 8.16
N LYS A 201 -7.93 -22.35 8.23
CA LYS A 201 -7.68 -21.63 9.49
C LYS A 201 -8.90 -20.83 9.96
N LEU A 202 -9.66 -20.26 9.02
CA LEU A 202 -10.78 -19.39 9.34
C LEU A 202 -12.11 -20.13 9.49
N GLU A 203 -12.36 -21.12 8.63
CA GLU A 203 -13.66 -21.81 8.58
C GLU A 203 -13.73 -22.98 9.57
N ASP A 204 -14.93 -23.27 10.06
CA ASP A 204 -15.20 -24.51 10.80
C ASP A 204 -15.51 -25.65 9.83
N ASP A 205 -16.19 -25.35 8.70
CA ASP A 205 -16.46 -26.29 7.61
C ASP A 205 -16.05 -25.66 6.26
N ILE A 206 -15.03 -26.22 5.63
CA ILE A 206 -14.51 -25.74 4.33
C ILE A 206 -15.54 -25.92 3.20
N LYS A 207 -16.44 -26.91 3.34
CA LYS A 207 -17.46 -27.17 2.31
C LYS A 207 -18.60 -26.17 2.39
N ASN A 208 -18.87 -25.65 3.58
CA ASN A 208 -19.87 -24.61 3.85
C ASN A 208 -19.19 -23.39 4.51
N PRO A 209 -18.37 -22.64 3.76
CA PRO A 209 -17.56 -21.57 4.33
C PRO A 209 -18.45 -20.41 4.78
N ARG A 210 -18.22 -19.92 6.01
CA ARG A 210 -18.94 -18.80 6.61
C ARG A 210 -18.35 -17.46 6.19
N TYR A 211 -17.03 -17.37 6.01
CA TYR A 211 -16.33 -16.12 5.77
C TYR A 211 -15.95 -15.93 4.30
N ILE A 212 -15.32 -16.93 3.66
CA ILE A 212 -14.80 -16.78 2.29
C ILE A 212 -15.54 -17.74 1.36
N GLN A 213 -16.40 -17.21 0.50
CA GLN A 213 -17.10 -18.00 -0.51
C GLN A 213 -16.43 -17.88 -1.90
N THR A 214 -16.54 -18.96 -2.68
CA THR A 214 -16.20 -18.94 -4.11
C THR A 214 -17.43 -18.59 -4.92
N VAL A 215 -17.30 -17.57 -5.76
CA VAL A 215 -18.31 -17.24 -6.77
C VAL A 215 -17.81 -17.81 -8.08
N TYR A 216 -18.39 -18.94 -8.50
CA TYR A 216 -17.92 -19.68 -9.66
C TYR A 216 -17.88 -18.82 -10.93
N GLY A 217 -16.78 -18.89 -11.67
CA GLY A 217 -16.54 -18.10 -12.87
C GLY A 217 -16.23 -16.62 -12.63
N GLN A 218 -16.28 -16.12 -11.37
CA GLN A 218 -16.06 -14.70 -11.07
C GLN A 218 -14.90 -14.47 -10.11
N GLY A 219 -14.82 -15.22 -8.99
CA GLY A 219 -13.76 -15.01 -8.00
C GLY A 219 -14.14 -15.42 -6.58
N TYR A 220 -13.80 -14.55 -5.63
CA TYR A 220 -14.04 -14.80 -4.21
C TYR A 220 -14.71 -13.61 -3.55
N ILE A 221 -15.51 -13.87 -2.52
CA ILE A 221 -16.16 -12.85 -1.71
C ILE A 221 -15.92 -13.14 -0.22
N PHE A 222 -15.60 -12.12 0.56
CA PHE A 222 -15.64 -12.19 2.01
C PHE A 222 -17.01 -11.69 2.46
N LEU A 223 -17.76 -12.53 3.17
CA LEU A 223 -19.14 -12.22 3.55
C LEU A 223 -19.20 -11.13 4.62
N ARG A 224 -20.24 -10.31 4.55
CA ARG A 224 -20.64 -9.42 5.65
C ARG A 224 -21.54 -10.24 6.61
N GLU A 225 -21.18 -10.25 7.88
CA GLU A 225 -22.14 -10.64 8.93
C GLU A 225 -23.03 -9.48 9.31
#